data_1d18f23436c4d234765c6abef9377c7a
#
_entry.id   1d18f23436c4d234765c6abef9377c7a
#
_cell.length_a   1.000
_cell.length_b   1.000
_cell.length_c   1.000
_cell.angle_alpha   90.00
_cell.angle_beta   90.00
_cell.angle_gamma   90.00
#
_symmetry.space_group_name_H-M   'P 1'
#
loop_
_entity.id
_entity.type
_entity.pdbx_description
1 polymer ?
#
loop_
_entity_poly.entity_id
_entity_poly.type
_entity_poly.pdbx_seq_one_letter_code
_entity_poly.pdbx_strand_id
1 'polypeptide(L)'
;AFGDLMMTEGELEAALGRFPVCQLESLPTSRYLLPPRLLLDMAAKQLAGYGGSLDTAAGDIEHYRSSGCGVLVLCGGEVRCRNMQELLQQRDIPASLALDGQRTPRPGEVIIALGALSAGSEWPALKLAVLTEGQLTRSLSGRKARPRAAKNDSRQRIMSYADLSVGDLVVHVHYGIGRFAGMIRLPVDGVE
;
A
#
# COMPACT_ATOMS: atom_id res chain seq x y z
N ALA A 1 18.41 -23.86 28.06
CA ALA A 1 18.31 -22.47 28.34
C ALA A 1 18.10 -21.65 27.07
N PHE A 2 18.12 -20.31 27.15
CA PHE A 2 17.73 -19.45 26.02
C PHE A 2 18.71 -19.53 24.83
N GLY A 3 19.97 -19.91 25.04
CA GLY A 3 20.98 -20.02 23.98
C GLY A 3 20.70 -21.05 22.88
N ASP A 4 19.89 -22.08 23.22
CA ASP A 4 19.55 -23.14 22.25
C ASP A 4 18.44 -22.74 21.28
N LEU A 5 17.80 -21.58 21.50
CA LEU A 5 16.70 -21.06 20.68
C LEU A 5 17.12 -19.87 19.80
N MET A 6 18.35 -19.40 19.94
CA MET A 6 18.85 -18.22 19.22
C MET A 6 20.10 -18.60 18.42
N MET A 7 20.10 -18.18 17.16
CA MET A 7 21.29 -18.28 16.30
C MET A 7 22.23 -17.12 16.59
N THR A 8 23.52 -17.36 16.58
CA THR A 8 24.53 -16.30 16.52
C THR A 8 24.54 -15.64 15.14
N GLU A 9 25.12 -14.45 15.04
CA GLU A 9 25.23 -13.73 13.76
C GLU A 9 25.95 -14.59 12.70
N GLY A 10 27.05 -15.24 13.07
CA GLY A 10 27.80 -16.11 12.16
C GLY A 10 27.02 -17.36 11.71
N GLU A 11 26.21 -17.95 12.58
CA GLU A 11 25.33 -19.06 12.21
C GLU A 11 24.23 -18.63 11.26
N LEU A 12 23.68 -17.42 11.46
CA LEU A 12 22.68 -16.83 10.58
C LEU A 12 23.28 -16.53 9.21
N GLU A 13 24.46 -15.91 9.15
CA GLU A 13 25.19 -15.66 7.90
C GLU A 13 25.48 -16.96 7.15
N ALA A 14 25.95 -17.98 7.84
CA ALA A 14 26.24 -19.28 7.24
C ALA A 14 24.97 -19.98 6.73
N ALA A 15 23.85 -19.83 7.44
CA ALA A 15 22.58 -20.38 7.02
C ALA A 15 22.01 -19.65 5.79
N LEU A 16 22.04 -18.33 5.79
CA LEU A 16 21.56 -17.48 4.69
C LEU A 16 22.43 -17.60 3.45
N GLY A 17 23.75 -17.77 3.60
CA GLY A 17 24.67 -17.92 2.47
C GLY A 17 24.42 -19.15 1.58
N ARG A 18 23.52 -20.05 1.99
CA ARG A 18 23.07 -21.19 1.19
C ARG A 18 21.94 -20.86 0.23
N PHE A 19 21.35 -19.68 0.34
CA PHE A 19 20.20 -19.24 -0.44
C PHE A 19 20.51 -17.98 -1.22
N PRO A 20 19.80 -17.71 -2.33
CA PRO A 20 19.77 -16.38 -2.90
C PRO A 20 19.04 -15.43 -1.92
N VAL A 21 19.74 -14.39 -1.46
CA VAL A 21 19.20 -13.42 -0.49
C VAL A 21 18.98 -12.08 -1.18
N CYS A 22 17.81 -11.51 -0.99
CA CYS A 22 17.46 -10.15 -1.39
C CYS A 22 17.21 -9.33 -0.12
N GLN A 23 18.05 -8.36 0.14
CA GLN A 23 17.87 -7.41 1.24
C GLN A 23 17.19 -6.15 0.71
N LEU A 24 16.06 -5.77 1.30
CA LEU A 24 15.29 -4.57 0.96
C LEU A 24 15.45 -3.56 2.09
N GLU A 25 15.94 -2.38 1.73
CA GLU A 25 16.16 -1.28 2.67
C GLU A 25 15.35 -0.05 2.23
N SER A 26 14.74 0.61 3.18
CA SER A 26 14.04 1.89 2.93
C SER A 26 14.98 3.10 2.94
N LEU A 27 16.14 2.95 3.55
CA LEU A 27 17.19 3.96 3.63
C LEU A 27 18.53 3.34 3.23
N PRO A 28 19.45 4.13 2.64
CA PRO A 28 20.78 3.65 2.35
C PRO A 28 21.46 3.13 3.61
N THR A 29 21.98 1.91 3.55
CA THR A 29 22.76 1.31 4.63
C THR A 29 24.19 1.03 4.17
N SER A 30 25.13 1.13 5.08
CA SER A 30 26.50 0.66 4.88
C SER A 30 26.75 -0.72 5.49
N ARG A 31 25.77 -1.26 6.21
CA ARG A 31 25.84 -2.57 6.85
C ARG A 31 24.96 -3.56 6.11
N TYR A 32 25.57 -4.59 5.59
CA TYR A 32 24.90 -5.70 4.95
C TYR A 32 25.14 -6.96 5.74
N LEU A 33 24.11 -7.77 5.93
CA LEU A 33 24.22 -9.07 6.61
C LEU A 33 25.14 -10.03 5.83
N LEU A 34 25.05 -9.94 4.49
CA LEU A 34 25.95 -10.66 3.57
C LEU A 34 26.54 -9.64 2.58
N PRO A 35 27.78 -9.82 2.11
CA PRO A 35 28.34 -8.96 1.08
C PRO A 35 27.45 -8.92 -0.17
N PRO A 36 26.94 -7.76 -0.58
CA PRO A 36 26.04 -7.69 -1.73
C PRO A 36 26.80 -7.96 -3.02
N ARG A 37 26.24 -8.78 -3.90
CA ARG A 37 26.76 -8.98 -5.26
C ARG A 37 26.25 -7.93 -6.23
N LEU A 38 25.08 -7.35 -5.93
CA LEU A 38 24.42 -6.34 -6.74
C LEU A 38 23.68 -5.39 -5.81
N LEU A 39 23.87 -4.10 -6.02
CA LEU A 39 23.12 -3.03 -5.38
C LEU A 39 22.24 -2.36 -6.43
N LEU A 40 20.95 -2.29 -6.15
CA LEU A 40 19.97 -1.62 -7.01
C LEU A 40 19.37 -0.46 -6.20
N ASP A 41 19.52 0.74 -6.70
CA ASP A 41 18.79 1.90 -6.19
C ASP A 41 17.45 2.00 -6.94
N MET A 42 16.37 1.77 -6.21
CA MET A 42 15.01 1.78 -6.76
C MET A 42 14.19 2.87 -6.07
N ALA A 43 14.36 4.10 -6.51
CA ALA A 43 13.52 5.19 -6.03
C ALA A 43 12.06 4.94 -6.40
N ALA A 44 11.22 4.80 -5.38
CA ALA A 44 9.77 4.68 -5.53
C ALA A 44 9.09 5.84 -4.82
N LYS A 45 8.05 6.41 -5.44
CA LYS A 45 7.18 7.40 -4.83
C LYS A 45 5.83 6.75 -4.55
N GLN A 46 5.35 6.85 -3.34
CA GLN A 46 4.00 6.43 -3.02
C GLN A 46 2.99 7.42 -3.62
N LEU A 47 2.00 6.90 -4.33
CA LEU A 47 0.94 7.71 -4.89
C LEU A 47 -0.14 7.95 -3.85
N ALA A 48 -0.58 9.19 -3.74
CA ALA A 48 -1.71 9.56 -2.90
C ALA A 48 -3.02 9.01 -3.46
N GLY A 49 -4.01 8.84 -2.60
CA GLY A 49 -5.36 8.47 -3.05
C GLY A 49 -6.07 9.68 -3.68
N TYR A 50 -6.85 9.43 -4.71
CA TYR A 50 -7.58 10.46 -5.47
C TYR A 50 -8.87 10.94 -4.79
N GLY A 51 -9.08 10.61 -3.53
CA GLY A 51 -10.26 11.05 -2.77
C GLY A 51 -11.60 10.53 -3.30
N GLY A 52 -11.57 9.61 -4.27
CA GLY A 52 -12.75 9.09 -4.97
C GLY A 52 -13.07 9.83 -6.27
N SER A 53 -12.25 10.79 -6.68
CA SER A 53 -12.37 11.44 -7.99
C SER A 53 -11.71 10.60 -9.07
N LEU A 54 -12.51 9.85 -9.80
CA LEU A 54 -12.03 9.06 -10.93
C LEU A 54 -11.54 9.96 -12.09
N ASP A 55 -12.07 11.17 -12.20
CA ASP A 55 -11.66 12.11 -13.25
C ASP A 55 -10.24 12.64 -13.00
N THR A 56 -9.89 12.93 -11.74
CA THR A 56 -8.52 13.29 -11.37
C THR A 56 -7.56 12.13 -11.63
N ALA A 57 -7.97 10.92 -11.26
CA ALA A 57 -7.18 9.72 -11.50
C ALA A 57 -6.98 9.45 -13.00
N ALA A 58 -8.02 9.66 -13.80
CA ALA A 58 -7.96 9.53 -15.25
C ALA A 58 -6.98 10.53 -15.87
N GLY A 59 -6.96 11.76 -15.39
CA GLY A 59 -5.98 12.78 -15.80
C GLY A 59 -4.54 12.36 -15.53
N ASP A 60 -4.27 11.79 -14.35
CA ASP A 60 -2.94 11.30 -14.00
C ASP A 60 -2.56 10.05 -14.81
N ILE A 61 -3.49 9.12 -15.04
CA ILE A 61 -3.26 7.95 -15.91
C ILE A 61 -2.88 8.41 -17.32
N GLU A 62 -3.61 9.38 -17.87
CA GLU A 62 -3.31 9.93 -19.18
C GLU A 62 -1.96 10.65 -19.21
N HIS A 63 -1.62 11.37 -18.14
CA HIS A 63 -0.31 12.00 -18.00
C HIS A 63 0.82 10.96 -17.99
N TYR A 64 0.68 9.87 -17.21
CA TYR A 64 1.67 8.79 -17.21
C TYR A 64 1.79 8.14 -18.59
N ARG A 65 0.66 7.86 -19.22
CA ARG A 65 0.61 7.27 -20.56
C ARG A 65 1.31 8.13 -21.60
N SER A 66 0.99 9.41 -21.65
CA SER A 66 1.58 10.37 -22.60
C SER A 66 3.07 10.63 -22.34
N SER A 67 3.51 10.51 -21.08
CA SER A 67 4.94 10.58 -20.70
C SER A 67 5.71 9.30 -21.03
N GLY A 68 5.07 8.30 -21.64
CA GLY A 68 5.68 7.03 -21.99
C GLY A 68 5.90 6.09 -20.81
N CYS A 69 5.20 6.32 -19.69
CA CYS A 69 5.17 5.37 -18.59
C CYS A 69 4.15 4.26 -18.88
N GLY A 70 4.49 3.03 -18.52
CA GLY A 70 3.53 1.96 -18.42
C GLY A 70 2.67 2.14 -17.17
N VAL A 71 1.37 1.91 -17.26
CA VAL A 71 0.44 2.02 -16.13
C VAL A 71 -0.15 0.66 -15.82
N LEU A 72 -0.04 0.22 -14.57
CA LEU A 72 -0.64 -1.01 -14.06
C LEU A 72 -1.71 -0.67 -13.03
N VAL A 73 -2.95 -1.05 -13.31
CA VAL A 73 -4.08 -0.89 -12.39
C VAL A 73 -4.41 -2.24 -11.77
N LEU A 74 -4.31 -2.34 -10.45
CA LEU A 74 -4.59 -3.57 -9.71
C LEU A 74 -5.99 -3.56 -9.12
N CYS A 75 -6.76 -4.61 -9.41
CA CYS A 75 -8.11 -4.81 -8.90
C CYS A 75 -8.23 -6.16 -8.19
N GLY A 76 -9.01 -6.19 -7.11
CA GLY A 76 -9.15 -7.35 -6.23
C GLY A 76 -10.03 -8.49 -6.77
N GLY A 77 -10.44 -8.46 -8.03
CA GLY A 77 -11.25 -9.52 -8.66
C GLY A 77 -11.54 -9.25 -10.12
N GLU A 78 -11.82 -10.31 -10.88
CA GLU A 78 -12.03 -10.24 -12.34
C GLU A 78 -13.17 -9.29 -12.74
N VAL A 79 -14.31 -9.37 -12.06
CA VAL A 79 -15.45 -8.48 -12.31
C VAL A 79 -15.06 -7.02 -12.12
N ARG A 80 -14.22 -6.73 -11.12
CA ARG A 80 -13.72 -5.38 -10.84
C ARG A 80 -12.74 -4.92 -11.91
N CYS A 81 -11.90 -5.81 -12.42
CA CYS A 81 -11.03 -5.51 -13.56
C CYS A 81 -11.83 -5.08 -14.78
N ARG A 82 -12.91 -5.82 -15.12
CA ARG A 82 -13.79 -5.50 -16.23
C ARG A 82 -14.51 -4.17 -16.03
N ASN A 83 -15.07 -3.95 -14.85
CA ASN A 83 -15.72 -2.66 -14.53
C ASN A 83 -14.72 -1.49 -14.60
N MET A 84 -13.49 -1.69 -14.14
CA MET A 84 -12.45 -0.67 -14.24
C MET A 84 -12.07 -0.37 -15.70
N GLN A 85 -12.02 -1.40 -16.53
CA GLN A 85 -11.79 -1.23 -17.97
C GLN A 85 -12.89 -0.36 -18.61
N GLU A 86 -14.14 -0.65 -18.33
CA GLU A 86 -15.29 0.13 -18.83
C GLU A 86 -15.23 1.59 -18.34
N LEU A 87 -14.88 1.80 -17.06
CA LEU A 87 -14.76 3.15 -16.48
C LEU A 87 -13.64 3.98 -17.13
N LEU A 88 -12.51 3.36 -17.46
CA LEU A 88 -11.42 4.02 -18.17
C LEU A 88 -11.76 4.26 -19.64
N GLN A 89 -12.42 3.30 -20.29
CA GLN A 89 -12.86 3.44 -21.67
C GLN A 89 -13.89 4.57 -21.86
N GLN A 90 -14.79 4.79 -20.88
CA GLN A 90 -15.71 5.93 -20.88
C GLN A 90 -15.00 7.29 -20.79
N ARG A 91 -13.72 7.29 -20.50
CA ARG A 91 -12.84 8.48 -20.42
C ARG A 91 -11.79 8.50 -21.53
N ASP A 92 -12.02 7.77 -22.60
CA ASP A 92 -11.13 7.64 -23.73
C ASP A 92 -9.72 7.13 -23.39
N ILE A 93 -9.57 6.41 -22.27
CA ILE A 93 -8.32 5.76 -21.88
C ILE A 93 -8.38 4.30 -22.27
N PRO A 94 -7.67 3.88 -23.34
CA PRO A 94 -7.61 2.48 -23.73
C PRO A 94 -6.83 1.68 -22.70
N ALA A 95 -7.45 0.64 -22.14
CA ALA A 95 -6.85 -0.25 -21.15
C ALA A 95 -7.05 -1.71 -21.54
N SER A 96 -6.00 -2.52 -21.41
CA SER A 96 -6.00 -3.95 -21.68
C SER A 96 -6.16 -4.75 -20.40
N LEU A 97 -6.88 -5.89 -20.45
CA LEU A 97 -6.93 -6.82 -19.33
C LEU A 97 -5.77 -7.82 -19.40
N ALA A 98 -5.13 -8.05 -18.25
CA ALA A 98 -4.09 -9.08 -18.05
C ALA A 98 -4.41 -9.91 -16.80
N LEU A 99 -5.43 -10.76 -16.90
CA LEU A 99 -5.94 -11.53 -15.76
C LEU A 99 -5.02 -12.67 -15.32
N ASP A 100 -4.09 -13.07 -16.17
CA ASP A 100 -3.06 -14.08 -15.88
C ASP A 100 -1.90 -13.54 -15.03
N GLY A 101 -1.82 -12.21 -14.87
CA GLY A 101 -0.78 -11.55 -14.07
C GLY A 101 0.64 -11.66 -14.63
N GLN A 102 0.82 -12.19 -15.84
CA GLN A 102 2.14 -12.43 -16.43
C GLN A 102 2.63 -11.29 -17.34
N ARG A 103 1.80 -10.29 -17.57
CA ARG A 103 2.10 -9.21 -18.48
C ARG A 103 2.46 -7.92 -17.74
N THR A 104 3.57 -7.31 -18.11
CA THR A 104 3.96 -5.98 -17.69
C THR A 104 3.53 -4.95 -18.75
N PRO A 105 3.10 -3.74 -18.33
CA PRO A 105 2.72 -2.69 -19.27
C PRO A 105 3.93 -2.22 -20.07
N ARG A 106 3.73 -2.01 -21.38
CA ARG A 106 4.70 -1.35 -22.27
C ARG A 106 4.65 0.15 -22.06
N PRO A 107 5.68 0.90 -22.52
CA PRO A 107 5.63 2.37 -22.51
C PRO A 107 4.35 2.90 -23.15
N GLY A 108 3.63 3.75 -22.43
CA GLY A 108 2.35 4.32 -22.89
C GLY A 108 1.15 3.38 -22.85
N GLU A 109 1.29 2.18 -22.31
CA GLU A 109 0.20 1.21 -22.19
C GLU A 109 -0.42 1.25 -20.80
N VAL A 110 -1.75 1.04 -20.74
CA VAL A 110 -2.49 0.83 -19.50
C VAL A 110 -2.96 -0.61 -19.43
N ILE A 111 -2.55 -1.31 -18.38
CA ILE A 111 -2.97 -2.70 -18.12
C ILE A 111 -3.75 -2.76 -16.81
N ILE A 112 -4.83 -3.52 -16.81
CA ILE A 112 -5.61 -3.84 -15.62
C ILE A 112 -5.38 -5.30 -15.29
N ALA A 113 -4.91 -5.59 -14.09
CA ALA A 113 -4.57 -6.94 -13.65
C ALA A 113 -5.19 -7.29 -12.29
N LEU A 114 -5.25 -8.58 -12.01
CA LEU A 114 -5.61 -9.08 -10.68
C LEU A 114 -4.48 -8.82 -9.71
N GLY A 115 -4.82 -8.23 -8.59
CA GLY A 115 -3.87 -7.97 -7.51
C GLY A 115 -4.41 -6.99 -6.49
N ALA A 116 -3.70 -6.91 -5.36
CA ALA A 116 -4.01 -5.98 -4.30
C ALA A 116 -2.73 -5.47 -3.67
N LEU A 117 -2.61 -4.16 -3.55
CA LEU A 117 -1.58 -3.47 -2.78
C LEU A 117 -2.26 -2.49 -1.83
N SER A 118 -1.60 -2.18 -0.73
CA SER A 118 -2.08 -1.18 0.24
C SER A 118 -2.12 0.24 -0.32
N ALA A 119 -1.20 0.55 -1.22
CA ALA A 119 -1.11 1.82 -1.93
C ALA A 119 -0.42 1.62 -3.28
N GLY A 120 -0.71 2.49 -4.23
CA GLY A 120 0.00 2.56 -5.50
C GLY A 120 1.34 3.27 -5.37
N SER A 121 2.17 3.11 -6.37
CA SER A 121 3.52 3.66 -6.41
C SER A 121 3.95 4.02 -7.82
N GLU A 122 4.76 5.06 -7.93
CA GLU A 122 5.48 5.43 -9.15
C GLU A 122 6.93 5.00 -9.04
N TRP A 123 7.43 4.40 -10.08
CA TRP A 123 8.82 3.95 -10.24
C TRP A 123 9.45 4.66 -11.44
N PRO A 124 10.00 5.87 -11.26
CA PRO A 124 10.48 6.69 -12.36
C PRO A 124 11.56 6.01 -13.21
N ALA A 125 12.50 5.31 -12.56
CA ALA A 125 13.58 4.58 -13.26
C ALA A 125 13.07 3.47 -14.17
N LEU A 126 11.92 2.88 -13.86
CA LEU A 126 11.27 1.84 -14.65
C LEU A 126 10.22 2.40 -15.61
N LYS A 127 9.93 3.70 -15.55
CA LYS A 127 8.80 4.33 -16.22
C LYS A 127 7.50 3.57 -15.99
N LEU A 128 7.23 3.24 -14.74
CA LEU A 128 6.09 2.43 -14.32
C LEU A 128 5.29 3.14 -13.22
N ALA A 129 3.99 3.26 -13.42
CA ALA A 129 3.04 3.66 -12.39
C ALA A 129 2.13 2.50 -12.04
N VAL A 130 2.02 2.17 -10.75
CA VAL A 130 1.12 1.15 -10.24
C VAL A 130 0.03 1.84 -9.44
N LEU A 131 -1.21 1.61 -9.81
CA LEU A 131 -2.39 2.15 -9.16
C LEU A 131 -3.24 1.02 -8.57
N THR A 132 -3.96 1.30 -7.52
CA THR A 132 -4.87 0.33 -6.93
C THR A 132 -6.32 0.77 -7.11
N GLU A 133 -7.22 -0.19 -7.27
CA GLU A 133 -8.67 0.06 -7.32
C GLU A 133 -9.14 0.96 -6.17
N GLY A 134 -8.61 0.72 -4.95
CA GLY A 134 -8.98 1.50 -3.76
C GLY A 134 -8.61 2.98 -3.82
N GLN A 135 -7.58 3.35 -4.60
CA GLN A 135 -7.22 4.74 -4.84
C GLN A 135 -8.15 5.40 -5.86
N LEU A 136 -8.53 4.64 -6.89
CA LEU A 136 -9.36 5.11 -8.01
C LEU A 136 -10.85 5.22 -7.66
N THR A 137 -11.36 4.29 -6.87
CA THR A 137 -12.81 4.07 -6.69
C THR A 137 -13.27 4.12 -5.23
N ARG A 138 -12.69 4.96 -4.40
CA ARG A 138 -13.12 5.10 -3.00
C ARG A 138 -14.63 5.29 -2.84
N SER A 139 -15.31 5.76 -3.90
CA SER A 139 -16.76 5.94 -3.94
C SER A 139 -17.55 4.64 -4.15
N LEU A 140 -16.95 3.59 -4.71
CA LEU A 140 -17.66 2.32 -4.96
C LEU A 140 -17.60 1.36 -3.76
N SER A 141 -16.64 1.51 -2.86
CA SER A 141 -16.59 0.77 -1.60
C SER A 141 -17.48 1.39 -0.50
N GLY A 142 -18.18 2.45 -0.79
CA GLY A 142 -19.22 3.05 0.06
C GLY A 142 -20.50 2.22 0.20
N ARG A 143 -20.54 1.00 -0.32
CA ARG A 143 -21.49 0.00 0.17
C ARG A 143 -21.05 -0.32 1.60
N LYS A 144 -21.70 0.35 2.57
CA LYS A 144 -21.79 -0.10 3.96
C LYS A 144 -21.85 -1.62 3.92
N ALA A 145 -20.79 -2.28 4.37
CA ALA A 145 -20.89 -3.69 4.68
C ALA A 145 -22.15 -3.82 5.52
N ARG A 146 -23.17 -4.49 4.99
CA ARG A 146 -24.32 -4.86 5.81
C ARG A 146 -23.73 -5.50 7.05
N PRO A 147 -24.12 -5.05 8.25
CA PRO A 147 -23.63 -5.69 9.45
C PRO A 147 -24.03 -7.15 9.35
N ARG A 148 -23.08 -8.00 9.06
CA ARG A 148 -23.22 -9.42 9.35
C ARG A 148 -23.50 -9.47 10.84
N ALA A 149 -24.62 -10.06 11.23
CA ALA A 149 -25.05 -10.22 12.61
C ALA A 149 -23.83 -10.50 13.48
N ALA A 150 -23.54 -9.55 14.36
CA ALA A 150 -22.38 -9.55 15.20
C ALA A 150 -22.39 -10.79 16.09
N LYS A 151 -21.49 -11.71 15.84
CA LYS A 151 -20.85 -12.43 16.93
C LYS A 151 -19.92 -11.40 17.59
N ASN A 152 -20.16 -11.16 18.87
CA ASN A 152 -19.41 -10.29 19.74
C ASN A 152 -17.90 -10.37 19.51
N ASP A 153 -17.38 -9.53 18.64
CA ASP A 153 -15.97 -9.22 18.58
C ASP A 153 -15.84 -7.75 18.98
N SER A 154 -15.41 -7.55 20.21
CA SER A 154 -15.27 -6.26 20.88
C SER A 154 -14.16 -5.35 20.29
N ARG A 155 -13.88 -5.53 19.01
CA ARG A 155 -12.88 -4.73 18.26
C ARG A 155 -13.59 -3.64 17.46
N GLN A 156 -14.06 -2.60 18.13
CA GLN A 156 -14.52 -1.39 17.44
C GLN A 156 -13.33 -0.53 17.02
N ARG A 157 -13.30 -0.19 15.74
CA ARG A 157 -12.36 0.80 15.24
C ARG A 157 -12.85 2.18 15.71
N ILE A 158 -12.07 2.84 16.54
CA ILE A 158 -12.35 4.18 17.05
C ILE A 158 -12.40 5.14 15.88
N MET A 159 -13.59 5.74 15.64
CA MET A 159 -13.83 6.68 14.55
C MET A 159 -13.56 8.13 14.98
N SER A 160 -13.65 8.41 16.29
CA SER A 160 -13.38 9.72 16.87
C SER A 160 -12.78 9.58 18.26
N TYR A 161 -11.96 10.55 18.65
CA TYR A 161 -11.43 10.62 20.04
C TYR A 161 -12.55 10.85 21.08
N ALA A 162 -13.71 11.35 20.64
CA ALA A 162 -14.88 11.53 21.50
C ALA A 162 -15.52 10.21 21.97
N ASP A 163 -15.20 9.10 21.29
CA ASP A 163 -15.72 7.77 21.63
C ASP A 163 -14.92 7.08 22.75
N LEU A 164 -13.83 7.69 23.22
CA LEU A 164 -12.97 7.16 24.26
C LEU A 164 -13.34 7.68 25.64
N SER A 165 -13.52 6.77 26.57
CA SER A 165 -13.66 7.07 28.00
C SER A 165 -12.35 6.88 28.73
N VAL A 166 -12.10 7.72 29.76
CA VAL A 166 -10.91 7.56 30.60
C VAL A 166 -10.92 6.19 31.26
N GLY A 167 -9.84 5.43 31.06
CA GLY A 167 -9.72 4.07 31.53
C GLY A 167 -9.85 2.99 30.46
N ASP A 168 -10.31 3.33 29.25
CA ASP A 168 -10.42 2.39 28.13
C ASP A 168 -9.06 1.84 27.71
N LEU A 169 -9.04 0.55 27.35
CA LEU A 169 -7.86 -0.08 26.78
C LEU A 169 -7.82 0.19 25.29
N VAL A 170 -6.73 0.78 24.83
CA VAL A 170 -6.51 1.16 23.45
C VAL A 170 -5.23 0.54 22.92
N VAL A 171 -5.20 0.28 21.61
CA VAL A 171 -4.01 -0.19 20.91
C VAL A 171 -3.44 0.96 20.09
N HIS A 172 -2.29 1.46 20.51
CA HIS A 172 -1.56 2.48 19.75
C HIS A 172 -0.67 1.83 18.69
N VAL A 173 -0.69 2.36 17.47
CA VAL A 173 0.02 1.78 16.31
C VAL A 173 1.52 1.59 16.57
N HIS A 174 2.15 2.53 17.32
CA HIS A 174 3.59 2.48 17.58
C HIS A 174 3.96 2.01 18.99
N TYR A 175 3.07 2.20 19.98
CA TYR A 175 3.39 1.94 21.40
C TYR A 175 2.67 0.71 21.99
N GLY A 176 1.85 0.02 21.15
CA GLY A 176 1.14 -1.17 21.59
C GLY A 176 -0.07 -0.88 22.48
N ILE A 177 -0.34 -1.77 23.44
CA ILE A 177 -1.53 -1.70 24.29
C ILE A 177 -1.28 -0.69 25.42
N GLY A 178 -2.20 0.28 25.56
CA GLY A 178 -2.18 1.29 26.61
C GLY A 178 -3.59 1.51 27.18
N ARG A 179 -3.66 2.32 28.23
CA ARG A 179 -4.93 2.78 28.80
C ARG A 179 -5.10 4.26 28.53
N PHE A 180 -6.26 4.64 28.00
CA PHE A 180 -6.56 6.03 27.73
C PHE A 180 -6.70 6.82 29.02
N ALA A 181 -5.84 7.80 29.25
CA ALA A 181 -5.81 8.63 30.46
C ALA A 181 -6.60 9.95 30.31
N GLY A 182 -7.08 10.24 29.10
CA GLY A 182 -7.79 11.49 28.79
C GLY A 182 -7.03 12.37 27.80
N MET A 183 -7.65 13.49 27.46
CA MET A 183 -7.05 14.54 26.61
C MET A 183 -6.72 15.74 27.47
N ILE A 184 -5.53 16.30 27.27
CA ILE A 184 -5.12 17.57 27.87
C ILE A 184 -4.89 18.59 26.78
N ARG A 185 -5.26 19.85 27.04
CA ARG A 185 -4.90 20.97 26.17
C ARG A 185 -3.51 21.44 26.57
N LEU A 186 -2.62 21.48 25.62
CA LEU A 186 -1.28 22.07 25.82
C LEU A 186 -1.28 23.44 25.14
N PRO A 187 -0.93 24.51 25.86
CA PRO A 187 -0.70 25.81 25.22
C PRO A 187 0.53 25.70 24.32
N VAL A 188 0.36 25.95 23.05
CA VAL A 188 1.45 26.07 22.09
C VAL A 188 1.54 27.54 21.71
N ASP A 189 2.69 28.16 21.97
CA ASP A 189 3.01 29.57 21.64
C ASP A 189 2.01 30.62 22.15
N GLY A 190 1.46 30.42 23.36
CA GLY A 190 0.63 31.42 24.02
C GLY A 190 -0.79 31.62 23.44
N VAL A 191 -1.23 30.73 22.62
CA VAL A 191 -2.62 30.65 22.12
C VAL A 191 -3.29 29.41 22.71
N GLU A 192 -4.42 29.60 23.42
CA GLU A 192 -5.27 28.48 23.91
C GLU A 192 -6.01 27.76 22.78
#